data_16873781af2a32232d4bf157d1aef093
#
_entry.id   16873781af2a32232d4bf157d1aef093
#
_cell.length_a   1.000
_cell.length_b   1.000
_cell.length_c   1.000
_cell.angle_alpha   90.00
_cell.angle_beta   90.00
_cell.angle_gamma   90.00
#
_symmetry.space_group_name_H-M   'P 1'
#
loop_
_entity.id
_entity.type
_entity.pdbx_description
1 polymer ?
#
loop_
_entity_poly.entity_id
_entity_poly.type
_entity_poly.pdbx_seq_one_letter_code
_entity_poly.pdbx_strand_id
1 'polypeptide(L)'
;VLDSFAHADIGPVDSRAGRIIMEAEAELEDAVPNISMKYDKDLTSDEYAIKAVECALKCAKPSFANHKMFVNELGENYVLASCYNGLALGGGSYTLCRLILGGIAKKSDSIDDFKNNKLPYVMDIMARYMDARIRFEVEESGFFENNFLAKEGFIYRDRFTAMFGLVGLADAVNILLAKEGIEGRFGKTENATQLGVEIMDIINDFNNDHKNKYCEYTGGHFLLHAQVGIAE
;
A
#
# COMPACT_ATOMS: atom_id res chain seq x y z
N VAL A 1 -16.94 9.98 19.19
CA VAL A 1 -16.27 8.98 18.39
C VAL A 1 -15.77 9.61 17.12
N LEU A 2 -14.54 9.61 16.98
CA LEU A 2 -13.84 10.37 15.96
C LEU A 2 -12.94 9.46 15.14
N ASP A 3 -13.54 8.40 14.58
CA ASP A 3 -12.87 7.46 13.71
C ASP A 3 -13.16 7.70 12.22
N SER A 4 -13.49 8.93 11.86
CA SER A 4 -13.56 9.27 10.46
C SER A 4 -12.16 9.61 9.97
N PHE A 5 -11.53 8.68 9.28
CA PHE A 5 -10.39 8.98 8.44
C PHE A 5 -10.83 9.92 7.32
N ALA A 6 -10.73 11.22 7.57
CA ALA A 6 -10.82 12.18 6.49
C ALA A 6 -9.54 12.06 5.67
N HIS A 7 -9.69 11.82 4.39
CA HIS A 7 -8.60 11.74 3.43
C HIS A 7 -8.93 12.59 2.22
N ALA A 8 -7.95 13.31 1.72
CA ALA A 8 -8.07 14.07 0.48
C ALA A 8 -6.82 13.96 -0.38
N ASP A 9 -7.03 13.97 -1.69
CA ASP A 9 -5.96 14.00 -2.68
C ASP A 9 -5.87 15.40 -3.27
N ILE A 10 -4.65 15.92 -3.38
CA ILE A 10 -4.32 17.16 -4.07
C ILE A 10 -3.34 16.90 -5.22
N GLY A 11 -3.22 17.83 -6.16
CA GLY A 11 -2.37 17.67 -7.35
C GLY A 11 -3.00 16.74 -8.41
N PRO A 12 -2.26 16.37 -9.48
CA PRO A 12 -0.89 16.80 -9.78
C PRO A 12 -0.77 18.26 -10.23
N VAL A 13 -1.88 18.87 -10.69
CA VAL A 13 -1.89 20.25 -11.17
C VAL A 13 -2.06 21.22 -10.00
N ASP A 14 -1.33 22.30 -10.03
CA ASP A 14 -1.43 23.39 -9.08
C ASP A 14 -2.86 23.94 -9.00
N SER A 15 -3.41 24.00 -7.82
CA SER A 15 -4.76 24.48 -7.59
C SER A 15 -4.83 25.39 -6.35
N ARG A 16 -5.69 26.40 -6.43
CA ARG A 16 -5.95 27.28 -5.28
C ARG A 16 -6.46 26.49 -4.06
N ALA A 17 -7.29 25.49 -4.27
CA ALA A 17 -7.81 24.65 -3.19
C ALA A 17 -6.68 23.86 -2.50
N GLY A 18 -5.80 23.23 -3.29
CA GLY A 18 -4.65 22.51 -2.75
C GLY A 18 -3.71 23.42 -1.98
N ARG A 19 -3.47 24.65 -2.46
CA ARG A 19 -2.64 25.63 -1.74
C ARG A 19 -3.27 26.02 -0.39
N ILE A 20 -4.57 26.28 -0.33
CA ILE A 20 -5.28 26.59 0.91
C ILE A 20 -5.24 25.43 1.89
N ILE A 21 -5.43 24.19 1.43
CA ILE A 21 -5.34 22.99 2.26
C ILE A 21 -3.94 22.89 2.89
N MET A 22 -2.88 23.03 2.10
CA MET A 22 -1.51 22.96 2.61
C MET A 22 -1.20 24.12 3.57
N GLU A 23 -1.73 25.30 3.36
CA GLU A 23 -1.59 26.45 4.28
C GLU A 23 -2.25 26.15 5.63
N ALA A 24 -3.49 25.66 5.60
CA ALA A 24 -4.23 25.30 6.81
C ALA A 24 -3.55 24.18 7.61
N GLU A 25 -3.11 23.11 6.95
CA GLU A 25 -2.36 22.02 7.58
C GLU A 25 -1.06 22.51 8.23
N ALA A 26 -0.30 23.35 7.51
CA ALA A 26 0.94 23.92 7.99
C ALA A 26 0.75 24.91 9.16
N GLU A 27 -0.39 25.59 9.22
CA GLU A 27 -0.74 26.51 10.32
C GLU A 27 -1.21 25.75 11.56
N LEU A 28 -2.01 24.69 11.37
CA LEU A 28 -2.53 23.85 12.44
C LEU A 28 -1.47 22.89 13.01
N GLU A 29 -0.42 22.59 12.24
CA GLU A 29 0.60 21.60 12.55
C GLU A 29 0.00 20.23 12.92
N ASP A 30 -1.15 19.89 12.31
CA ASP A 30 -1.86 18.65 12.54
C ASP A 30 -1.71 17.70 11.33
N ALA A 31 -1.53 16.42 11.60
CA ALA A 31 -1.43 15.39 10.56
C ALA A 31 -2.80 14.81 10.15
N VAL A 32 -3.90 15.39 10.63
CA VAL A 32 -5.29 14.99 10.34
C VAL A 32 -6.07 16.21 9.84
N PRO A 33 -6.70 16.16 8.67
CA PRO A 33 -6.94 15.00 7.78
C PRO A 33 -5.70 14.47 7.08
N ASN A 34 -5.77 13.24 6.58
CA ASN A 34 -4.68 12.63 5.85
C ASN A 34 -4.66 13.13 4.40
N ILE A 35 -3.67 13.93 4.04
CA ILE A 35 -3.54 14.52 2.72
C ILE A 35 -2.47 13.78 1.90
N SER A 36 -2.81 13.41 0.68
CA SER A 36 -1.85 12.89 -0.32
C SER A 36 -1.72 13.83 -1.50
N MET A 37 -0.49 14.07 -1.92
CA MET A 37 -0.19 14.82 -3.12
C MET A 37 0.17 13.87 -4.26
N LYS A 38 -0.62 13.91 -5.32
CA LYS A 38 -0.31 13.27 -6.59
C LYS A 38 0.77 14.10 -7.27
N TYR A 39 2.00 13.59 -7.27
CA TYR A 39 3.13 14.29 -7.88
C TYR A 39 3.45 13.74 -9.27
N ASP A 40 3.60 14.64 -10.22
CA ASP A 40 4.07 14.36 -11.58
C ASP A 40 5.03 15.46 -12.01
N LYS A 41 6.28 15.08 -12.37
CA LYS A 41 7.32 16.01 -12.74
C LYS A 41 7.00 16.88 -13.97
N ASP A 42 6.05 16.43 -14.82
CA ASP A 42 5.70 17.16 -16.05
C ASP A 42 4.43 18.01 -15.86
N LEU A 43 3.64 17.76 -14.82
CA LEU A 43 2.37 18.46 -14.53
C LEU A 43 2.44 19.33 -13.28
N THR A 44 3.26 18.95 -12.31
CA THR A 44 3.37 19.67 -11.04
C THR A 44 4.41 20.76 -11.15
N SER A 45 4.01 22.02 -10.95
CA SER A 45 4.96 23.13 -10.92
C SER A 45 5.92 23.03 -9.75
N ASP A 46 7.17 23.49 -9.93
CA ASP A 46 8.17 23.49 -8.86
C ASP A 46 7.69 24.26 -7.63
N GLU A 47 7.01 25.40 -7.85
CA GLU A 47 6.46 26.22 -6.75
C GLU A 47 5.43 25.44 -5.92
N TYR A 48 4.55 24.68 -6.58
CA TYR A 48 3.54 23.85 -5.89
C TYR A 48 4.18 22.68 -5.14
N ALA A 49 5.19 22.04 -5.75
CA ALA A 49 5.95 20.98 -5.12
C ALA A 49 6.74 21.45 -3.88
N ILE A 50 7.41 22.61 -3.99
CA ILE A 50 8.14 23.22 -2.86
C ILE A 50 7.17 23.52 -1.71
N LYS A 51 6.01 24.12 -1.99
CA LYS A 51 4.99 24.40 -0.97
C LYS A 51 4.51 23.12 -0.27
N ALA A 52 4.34 22.04 -1.01
CA ALA A 52 3.97 20.75 -0.43
C ALA A 52 5.07 20.17 0.49
N VAL A 53 6.35 20.31 0.10
CA VAL A 53 7.49 19.90 0.93
C VAL A 53 7.59 20.77 2.19
N GLU A 54 7.43 22.09 2.09
CA GLU A 54 7.42 23.00 3.24
C GLU A 54 6.31 22.66 4.23
N CYS A 55 5.10 22.33 3.74
CA CYS A 55 4.01 21.84 4.58
C CYS A 55 4.39 20.52 5.26
N ALA A 56 4.92 19.56 4.49
CA ALA A 56 5.30 18.24 5.02
C ALA A 56 6.40 18.33 6.09
N LEU A 57 7.28 19.29 6.02
CA LEU A 57 8.30 19.53 7.05
C LEU A 57 7.71 20.05 8.37
N LYS A 58 6.51 20.64 8.34
CA LYS A 58 5.84 21.15 9.55
C LYS A 58 4.92 20.12 10.19
N CYS A 59 4.10 19.45 9.40
CA CYS A 59 3.05 18.57 9.93
C CYS A 59 3.09 17.12 9.42
N ALA A 60 4.19 16.70 8.74
CA ALA A 60 4.35 15.40 8.11
C ALA A 60 3.30 15.08 7.00
N LYS A 61 2.64 16.10 6.47
CA LYS A 61 1.66 16.06 5.35
C LYS A 61 1.91 17.22 4.37
N PRO A 62 1.57 17.04 3.07
CA PRO A 62 1.03 15.84 2.42
C PRO A 62 2.07 14.74 2.25
N SER A 63 1.59 13.52 2.05
CA SER A 63 2.42 12.43 1.55
C SER A 63 2.45 12.44 0.02
N PHE A 64 3.55 12.02 -0.58
CA PHE A 64 3.75 12.10 -2.02
C PHE A 64 3.49 10.76 -2.70
N ALA A 65 2.73 10.76 -3.79
CA ALA A 65 2.45 9.60 -4.63
C ALA A 65 2.91 9.85 -6.07
N ASN A 66 3.50 8.86 -6.70
CA ASN A 66 3.91 8.93 -8.11
C ASN A 66 2.67 8.82 -9.01
N HIS A 67 2.22 9.96 -9.54
CA HIS A 67 1.02 10.03 -10.37
C HIS A 67 1.10 9.14 -11.60
N LYS A 68 2.22 9.17 -12.33
CA LYS A 68 2.39 8.33 -13.56
C LYS A 68 2.29 6.86 -13.27
N MET A 69 2.86 6.40 -12.16
CA MET A 69 2.78 4.99 -11.78
C MET A 69 1.33 4.56 -11.56
N PHE A 70 0.59 5.33 -10.77
CA PHE A 70 -0.82 5.01 -10.48
C PHE A 70 -1.73 5.11 -11.71
N VAL A 71 -1.48 6.07 -12.61
CA VAL A 71 -2.21 6.15 -13.88
C VAL A 71 -1.95 4.93 -14.76
N ASN A 72 -0.70 4.46 -14.82
CA ASN A 72 -0.35 3.27 -15.59
C ASN A 72 -0.99 1.98 -15.02
N GLU A 73 -1.14 1.89 -13.70
CA GLU A 73 -1.71 0.71 -13.04
C GLU A 73 -3.23 0.73 -12.95
N LEU A 74 -3.82 1.90 -12.67
CA LEU A 74 -5.23 2.03 -12.31
C LEU A 74 -6.02 2.98 -13.22
N GLY A 75 -5.37 3.56 -14.24
CA GLY A 75 -5.99 4.57 -15.09
C GLY A 75 -6.09 5.94 -14.40
N GLU A 76 -6.57 6.94 -15.14
CA GLU A 76 -6.61 8.33 -14.66
C GLU A 76 -7.58 8.57 -13.49
N ASN A 77 -8.61 7.74 -13.35
CA ASN A 77 -9.65 7.85 -12.31
C ASN A 77 -9.32 7.02 -11.07
N TYR A 78 -8.09 7.12 -10.58
CA TYR A 78 -7.70 6.52 -9.32
C TYR A 78 -7.81 7.50 -8.15
N VAL A 79 -7.96 6.95 -6.96
CA VAL A 79 -7.90 7.67 -5.69
C VAL A 79 -6.84 7.03 -4.80
N LEU A 80 -6.22 7.84 -3.95
CA LEU A 80 -5.36 7.36 -2.88
C LEU A 80 -6.18 7.35 -1.59
N ALA A 81 -6.27 6.22 -0.95
CA ALA A 81 -7.09 6.08 0.24
C ALA A 81 -6.24 5.69 1.45
N SER A 82 -6.51 6.33 2.59
CA SER A 82 -5.94 5.98 3.89
C SER A 82 -4.40 5.88 3.90
N CYS A 83 -3.84 4.68 3.85
CA CYS A 83 -2.40 4.43 3.95
C CYS A 83 -1.73 4.37 2.57
N TYR A 84 -2.07 5.27 1.65
CA TYR A 84 -1.53 5.36 0.27
C TYR A 84 -1.91 4.20 -0.65
N ASN A 85 -3.05 3.57 -0.39
CA ASN A 85 -3.60 2.55 -1.29
C ASN A 85 -4.17 3.21 -2.53
N GLY A 86 -3.65 2.90 -3.70
CA GLY A 86 -4.28 3.26 -4.95
C GLY A 86 -5.50 2.38 -5.20
N LEU A 87 -6.64 3.00 -5.47
CA LEU A 87 -7.89 2.32 -5.78
C LEU A 87 -8.56 2.96 -6.99
N ALA A 88 -9.31 2.20 -7.74
CA ALA A 88 -10.19 2.76 -8.76
C ALA A 88 -11.29 3.60 -8.10
N LEU A 89 -11.65 4.71 -8.72
CA LEU A 89 -12.78 5.51 -8.25
C LEU A 89 -14.08 4.67 -8.31
N GLY A 90 -14.78 4.60 -7.20
CA GLY A 90 -15.93 3.72 -7.03
C GLY A 90 -15.57 2.24 -6.83
N GLY A 91 -14.30 1.94 -6.64
CA GLY A 91 -13.81 0.63 -6.24
C GLY A 91 -13.59 0.51 -4.75
N GLY A 92 -12.84 -0.50 -4.37
CA GLY A 92 -12.49 -0.76 -2.98
C GLY A 92 -11.53 -1.94 -2.84
N SER A 93 -11.24 -2.30 -1.62
CA SER A 93 -10.48 -3.50 -1.31
C SER A 93 -11.35 -4.52 -0.59
N TYR A 94 -11.50 -5.71 -1.16
CA TYR A 94 -12.18 -6.83 -0.52
C TYR A 94 -11.53 -7.21 0.82
N THR A 95 -10.21 -7.21 0.85
CA THR A 95 -9.44 -7.57 2.03
C THR A 95 -8.02 -7.04 1.96
N LEU A 96 -7.44 -6.81 3.12
CA LEU A 96 -6.03 -6.52 3.31
C LEU A 96 -5.47 -7.52 4.33
N CYS A 97 -4.57 -8.38 3.89
CA CYS A 97 -3.79 -9.25 4.77
C CYS A 97 -2.32 -8.86 4.72
N ARG A 98 -1.57 -9.14 5.78
CA ARG A 98 -0.17 -8.72 5.88
C ARG A 98 0.74 -9.88 6.27
N LEU A 99 1.83 -10.04 5.53
CA LEU A 99 2.98 -10.86 5.92
C LEU A 99 3.74 -10.12 7.04
N ILE A 100 3.91 -10.76 8.17
CA ILE A 100 4.77 -10.26 9.26
C ILE A 100 6.17 -10.82 9.01
N LEU A 101 6.95 -10.14 8.17
CA LEU A 101 8.24 -10.63 7.67
C LEU A 101 9.25 -10.88 8.78
N GLY A 102 9.33 -10.00 9.79
CA GLY A 102 10.18 -10.20 10.95
C GLY A 102 9.82 -11.47 11.74
N GLY A 103 8.51 -11.76 11.87
CA GLY A 103 8.02 -12.99 12.50
C GLY A 103 8.40 -14.25 11.72
N ILE A 104 8.35 -14.21 10.38
CA ILE A 104 8.79 -15.31 9.52
C ILE A 104 10.31 -15.51 9.65
N ALA A 105 11.08 -14.43 9.59
CA ALA A 105 12.54 -14.46 9.73
C ALA A 105 13.00 -15.03 11.08
N LYS A 106 12.31 -14.69 12.18
CA LYS A 106 12.59 -15.29 13.49
C LYS A 106 12.44 -16.82 13.50
N LYS A 107 11.51 -17.36 12.70
CA LYS A 107 11.19 -18.80 12.61
C LYS A 107 11.96 -19.54 11.52
N SER A 108 12.75 -18.84 10.73
CA SER A 108 13.62 -19.43 9.70
C SER A 108 14.97 -19.75 10.26
N ASP A 109 15.58 -20.84 9.79
CA ASP A 109 16.92 -21.27 10.25
C ASP A 109 18.06 -20.51 9.56
N SER A 110 17.84 -20.08 8.31
CA SER A 110 18.80 -19.38 7.47
C SER A 110 18.11 -18.42 6.49
N ILE A 111 18.87 -17.63 5.74
CA ILE A 111 18.37 -16.83 4.62
C ILE A 111 17.75 -17.75 3.56
N ASP A 112 18.40 -18.87 3.27
CA ASP A 112 17.91 -19.84 2.30
C ASP A 112 16.58 -20.48 2.74
N ASP A 113 16.46 -20.90 3.99
CA ASP A 113 15.21 -21.44 4.56
C ASP A 113 14.09 -20.38 4.52
N PHE A 114 14.42 -19.12 4.83
CA PHE A 114 13.45 -18.03 4.72
C PHE A 114 12.94 -17.87 3.30
N LYS A 115 13.84 -17.75 2.31
CA LYS A 115 13.50 -17.45 0.91
C LYS A 115 12.79 -18.61 0.21
N ASN A 116 13.23 -19.84 0.45
CA ASN A 116 12.81 -21.00 -0.34
C ASN A 116 11.76 -21.88 0.35
N ASN A 117 11.58 -21.75 1.67
CA ASN A 117 10.64 -22.58 2.42
C ASN A 117 9.58 -21.74 3.18
N LYS A 118 10.01 -20.93 4.15
CA LYS A 118 9.08 -20.29 5.10
C LYS A 118 8.25 -19.20 4.46
N LEU A 119 8.89 -18.30 3.70
CA LEU A 119 8.17 -17.19 3.04
C LEU A 119 7.18 -17.71 2.00
N PRO A 120 7.55 -18.60 1.04
CA PRO A 120 6.59 -19.16 0.09
C PRO A 120 5.42 -19.89 0.76
N TYR A 121 5.68 -20.64 1.81
CA TYR A 121 4.64 -21.35 2.56
C TYR A 121 3.62 -20.39 3.20
N VAL A 122 4.10 -19.31 3.83
CA VAL A 122 3.21 -18.33 4.47
C VAL A 122 2.45 -17.51 3.42
N MET A 123 3.08 -17.18 2.29
CA MET A 123 2.43 -16.50 1.17
C MET A 123 1.28 -17.33 0.60
N ASP A 124 1.47 -18.64 0.40
CA ASP A 124 0.42 -19.54 -0.09
C ASP A 124 -0.77 -19.59 0.88
N ILE A 125 -0.51 -19.72 2.19
CA ILE A 125 -1.57 -19.71 3.19
C ILE A 125 -2.34 -18.38 3.15
N MET A 126 -1.63 -17.26 3.09
CA MET A 126 -2.25 -15.94 3.07
C MET A 126 -3.10 -15.75 1.82
N ALA A 127 -2.60 -16.14 0.64
CA ALA A 127 -3.34 -16.04 -0.61
C ALA A 127 -4.63 -16.87 -0.60
N ARG A 128 -4.55 -18.13 -0.16
CA ARG A 128 -5.74 -18.99 -0.01
C ARG A 128 -6.77 -18.44 0.99
N TYR A 129 -6.30 -17.85 2.08
CA TYR A 129 -7.17 -17.19 3.05
C TYR A 129 -7.86 -15.95 2.43
N MET A 130 -7.11 -15.14 1.68
CA MET A 130 -7.66 -13.99 0.97
C MET A 130 -8.68 -14.42 -0.07
N ASP A 131 -8.40 -15.46 -0.86
CA ASP A 131 -9.34 -16.00 -1.85
C ASP A 131 -10.64 -16.48 -1.20
N ALA A 132 -10.54 -17.15 -0.06
CA ALA A 132 -11.72 -17.64 0.66
C ALA A 132 -12.57 -16.47 1.20
N ARG A 133 -11.94 -15.41 1.71
CA ARG A 133 -12.64 -14.20 2.15
C ARG A 133 -13.33 -13.47 1.01
N ILE A 134 -12.63 -13.27 -0.10
CA ILE A 134 -13.18 -12.61 -1.28
C ILE A 134 -14.38 -13.39 -1.81
N ARG A 135 -14.25 -14.72 -1.92
CA ARG A 135 -15.36 -15.57 -2.35
C ARG A 135 -16.57 -15.44 -1.43
N PHE A 136 -16.35 -15.50 -0.12
CA PHE A 136 -17.42 -15.32 0.87
C PHE A 136 -18.11 -13.96 0.71
N GLU A 137 -17.32 -12.88 0.57
CA GLU A 137 -17.87 -11.53 0.43
C GLU A 137 -18.69 -11.37 -0.84
N VAL A 138 -18.23 -11.95 -1.95
CA VAL A 138 -18.90 -11.81 -3.26
C VAL A 138 -20.07 -12.79 -3.45
N GLU A 139 -19.92 -14.05 -3.01
CA GLU A 139 -20.89 -15.11 -3.34
C GLU A 139 -21.89 -15.40 -2.21
N GLU A 140 -21.54 -15.13 -0.95
CA GLU A 140 -22.30 -15.61 0.20
C GLU A 140 -22.83 -14.50 1.10
N SER A 141 -22.06 -13.41 1.30
CA SER A 141 -22.45 -12.37 2.27
C SER A 141 -23.58 -11.46 1.80
N GLY A 142 -23.81 -11.38 0.49
CA GLY A 142 -24.75 -10.43 -0.11
C GLY A 142 -24.29 -8.97 0.06
N PHE A 143 -22.99 -8.71 0.19
CA PHE A 143 -22.46 -7.37 0.44
C PHE A 143 -22.90 -6.39 -0.65
N PHE A 144 -22.67 -6.71 -1.92
CA PHE A 144 -22.99 -5.82 -3.03
C PHE A 144 -24.49 -5.65 -3.26
N GLU A 145 -25.28 -6.66 -2.95
CA GLU A 145 -26.75 -6.64 -3.05
C GLU A 145 -27.41 -5.85 -1.92
N ASN A 146 -26.78 -5.79 -0.75
CA ASN A 146 -27.37 -5.17 0.44
C ASN A 146 -26.73 -3.83 0.84
N ASN A 147 -25.47 -3.57 0.45
CA ASN A 147 -24.81 -2.32 0.76
C ASN A 147 -25.44 -1.15 0.01
N PHE A 148 -25.78 -0.08 0.74
CA PHE A 148 -26.45 1.06 0.14
C PHE A 148 -25.58 1.78 -0.90
N LEU A 149 -24.25 1.86 -0.70
CA LEU A 149 -23.35 2.48 -1.67
C LEU A 149 -23.33 1.76 -3.01
N ALA A 150 -23.44 0.42 -3.00
CA ALA A 150 -23.55 -0.37 -4.21
C ALA A 150 -24.93 -0.17 -4.89
N LYS A 151 -26.02 -0.15 -4.10
CA LYS A 151 -27.38 0.07 -4.61
C LYS A 151 -27.56 1.46 -5.24
N GLU A 152 -26.95 2.47 -4.66
CA GLU A 152 -27.00 3.85 -5.14
C GLU A 152 -25.96 4.14 -6.24
N GLY A 153 -25.14 3.16 -6.63
CA GLY A 153 -24.18 3.30 -7.70
C GLY A 153 -22.93 4.12 -7.35
N PHE A 154 -22.54 4.16 -6.07
CA PHE A 154 -21.29 4.79 -5.64
C PHE A 154 -20.10 3.84 -5.68
N ILE A 155 -20.34 2.54 -5.52
CA ILE A 155 -19.31 1.52 -5.62
C ILE A 155 -19.72 0.41 -6.59
N TYR A 156 -18.73 -0.15 -7.30
CA TYR A 156 -18.90 -1.13 -8.36
C TYR A 156 -18.00 -2.33 -8.08
N ARG A 157 -18.58 -3.53 -8.05
CA ARG A 157 -17.85 -4.77 -7.75
C ARG A 157 -16.66 -5.01 -8.67
N ASP A 158 -16.81 -4.75 -9.96
CA ASP A 158 -15.80 -4.93 -10.99
C ASP A 158 -14.57 -3.99 -10.84
N ARG A 159 -14.65 -3.00 -9.93
CA ARG A 159 -13.56 -2.09 -9.58
C ARG A 159 -12.88 -2.43 -8.26
N PHE A 160 -13.31 -3.53 -7.62
CA PHE A 160 -12.68 -3.99 -6.39
C PHE A 160 -11.45 -4.85 -6.68
N THR A 161 -10.49 -4.79 -5.77
CA THR A 161 -9.29 -5.62 -5.74
C THR A 161 -9.02 -6.06 -4.31
N ALA A 162 -7.84 -6.62 -4.05
CA ALA A 162 -7.40 -6.94 -2.70
C ALA A 162 -5.95 -6.46 -2.50
N MET A 163 -5.55 -6.31 -1.24
CA MET A 163 -4.24 -5.83 -0.85
C MET A 163 -3.43 -6.96 -0.24
N PHE A 164 -2.36 -7.38 -0.95
CA PHE A 164 -1.38 -8.33 -0.44
C PHE A 164 -0.32 -7.52 0.32
N GLY A 165 -0.47 -7.45 1.63
CA GLY A 165 0.31 -6.57 2.47
C GLY A 165 1.57 -7.21 3.06
N LEU A 166 2.49 -6.36 3.48
CA LEU A 166 3.68 -6.76 4.22
C LEU A 166 4.03 -5.71 5.29
N VAL A 167 4.74 -6.16 6.32
CA VAL A 167 5.29 -5.32 7.39
C VAL A 167 6.61 -5.92 7.88
N GLY A 168 7.54 -5.06 8.30
CA GLY A 168 8.77 -5.48 8.95
C GLY A 168 9.85 -6.02 7.99
N LEU A 169 9.97 -5.48 6.76
CA LEU A 169 11.04 -5.86 5.83
C LEU A 169 12.43 -5.59 6.42
N ALA A 170 12.64 -4.40 7.00
CA ALA A 170 13.91 -4.04 7.62
C ALA A 170 14.27 -4.97 8.77
N ASP A 171 13.30 -5.33 9.61
CA ASP A 171 13.50 -6.27 10.70
C ASP A 171 13.85 -7.67 10.19
N ALA A 172 13.14 -8.16 9.17
CA ALA A 172 13.42 -9.45 8.56
C ALA A 172 14.85 -9.53 8.03
N VAL A 173 15.27 -8.53 7.26
CA VAL A 173 16.64 -8.47 6.72
C VAL A 173 17.69 -8.47 7.84
N ASN A 174 17.51 -7.60 8.84
CA ASN A 174 18.47 -7.49 9.94
C ASN A 174 18.55 -8.79 10.77
N ILE A 175 17.41 -9.45 11.03
CA ILE A 175 17.35 -10.73 11.74
C ILE A 175 18.07 -11.83 10.95
N LEU A 176 17.81 -11.91 9.64
CA LEU A 176 18.41 -12.94 8.78
C LEU A 176 19.92 -12.79 8.67
N LEU A 177 20.42 -11.57 8.47
CA LEU A 177 21.86 -11.30 8.45
C LEU A 177 22.53 -11.66 9.77
N ALA A 178 21.91 -11.27 10.89
CA ALA A 178 22.42 -11.58 12.22
C ALA A 178 22.49 -13.09 12.49
N LYS A 179 21.53 -13.88 12.03
CA LYS A 179 21.53 -15.35 12.15
C LYS A 179 22.69 -16.01 11.45
N GLU A 180 23.12 -15.48 10.32
CA GLU A 180 24.26 -16.01 9.56
C GLU A 180 25.60 -15.35 9.94
N GLY A 181 25.61 -14.45 10.91
CA GLY A 181 26.81 -13.72 11.31
C GLY A 181 27.33 -12.75 10.25
N ILE A 182 26.46 -12.32 9.32
CA ILE A 182 26.79 -11.38 8.26
C ILE A 182 26.60 -9.97 8.79
N GLU A 183 27.66 -9.16 8.69
CA GLU A 183 27.58 -7.76 9.06
C GLU A 183 26.77 -6.97 8.00
N GLY A 184 25.77 -6.19 8.46
CA GLY A 184 24.95 -5.38 7.60
C GLY A 184 23.72 -4.83 8.31
N ARG A 185 23.14 -3.79 7.73
CA ARG A 185 21.89 -3.16 8.22
C ARG A 185 21.09 -2.63 7.05
N PHE A 186 19.81 -2.98 7.00
CA PHE A 186 18.89 -2.53 5.96
C PHE A 186 18.87 -0.99 5.85
N GLY A 187 18.97 -0.49 4.63
CA GLY A 187 19.03 0.95 4.33
C GLY A 187 20.35 1.64 4.69
N LYS A 188 21.36 0.89 5.17
CA LYS A 188 22.69 1.42 5.51
C LYS A 188 23.82 0.73 4.76
N THR A 189 23.69 -0.55 4.49
CA THR A 189 24.70 -1.34 3.77
C THR A 189 24.11 -1.94 2.50
N GLU A 190 24.94 -2.10 1.48
CA GLU A 190 24.52 -2.57 0.16
C GLU A 190 23.99 -4.02 0.22
N ASN A 191 24.72 -4.92 0.90
CA ASN A 191 24.32 -6.32 1.06
C ASN A 191 22.95 -6.47 1.73
N ALA A 192 22.65 -5.67 2.76
CA ALA A 192 21.37 -5.70 3.45
C ALA A 192 20.25 -5.14 2.56
N THR A 193 20.53 -4.07 1.81
CA THR A 193 19.57 -3.50 0.86
C THR A 193 19.31 -4.50 -0.27
N GLN A 194 20.33 -5.16 -0.79
CA GLN A 194 20.19 -6.18 -1.83
C GLN A 194 19.33 -7.37 -1.35
N LEU A 195 19.56 -7.88 -0.13
CA LEU A 195 18.69 -8.92 0.44
C LEU A 195 17.23 -8.46 0.55
N GLY A 196 17.00 -7.20 0.91
CA GLY A 196 15.65 -6.62 0.94
C GLY A 196 14.99 -6.60 -0.44
N VAL A 197 15.74 -6.24 -1.49
CA VAL A 197 15.26 -6.29 -2.89
C VAL A 197 14.90 -7.71 -3.28
N GLU A 198 15.78 -8.70 -3.02
CA GLU A 198 15.50 -10.10 -3.32
C GLU A 198 14.22 -10.63 -2.64
N ILE A 199 14.00 -10.25 -1.38
CA ILE A 199 12.76 -10.60 -0.67
C ILE A 199 11.54 -9.97 -1.34
N MET A 200 11.64 -8.72 -1.75
CA MET A 200 10.55 -8.03 -2.44
C MET A 200 10.28 -8.63 -3.83
N ASP A 201 11.31 -9.03 -4.56
CA ASP A 201 11.17 -9.71 -5.84
C ASP A 201 10.40 -11.03 -5.69
N ILE A 202 10.75 -11.86 -4.68
CA ILE A 202 10.02 -13.10 -4.39
C ILE A 202 8.53 -12.83 -4.10
N ILE A 203 8.23 -11.80 -3.30
CA ILE A 203 6.84 -11.45 -2.96
C ILE A 203 6.10 -10.93 -4.21
N ASN A 204 6.76 -10.10 -5.00
CA ASN A 204 6.19 -9.54 -6.21
C ASN A 204 5.90 -10.62 -7.27
N ASP A 205 6.84 -11.53 -7.51
CA ASP A 205 6.68 -12.63 -8.45
C ASP A 205 5.53 -13.54 -8.02
N PHE A 206 5.47 -13.92 -6.74
CA PHE A 206 4.36 -14.70 -6.21
C PHE A 206 3.02 -13.98 -6.43
N ASN A 207 2.96 -12.69 -6.14
CA ASN A 207 1.73 -11.91 -6.29
C ASN A 207 1.31 -11.76 -7.77
N ASN A 208 2.28 -11.67 -8.69
CA ASN A 208 2.02 -11.59 -10.12
C ASN A 208 1.53 -12.93 -10.70
N ASP A 209 1.98 -14.04 -10.15
CA ASP A 209 1.56 -15.38 -10.58
C ASP A 209 0.20 -15.76 -10.01
N HIS A 210 -0.14 -15.27 -8.81
CA HIS A 210 -1.43 -15.54 -8.19
C HIS A 210 -2.56 -14.77 -8.87
N LYS A 211 -3.66 -15.46 -9.18
CA LYS A 211 -4.84 -14.86 -9.84
C LYS A 211 -6.12 -15.12 -9.06
N ASN A 212 -6.89 -14.06 -8.87
CA ASN A 212 -8.23 -14.12 -8.31
C ASN A 212 -9.25 -13.57 -9.32
N LYS A 213 -10.25 -14.38 -9.67
CA LYS A 213 -11.27 -14.05 -10.68
C LYS A 213 -12.12 -12.81 -10.35
N TYR A 214 -12.16 -12.40 -9.09
CA TYR A 214 -12.95 -11.23 -8.65
C TYR A 214 -12.17 -9.92 -8.66
N CYS A 215 -10.85 -9.96 -8.85
CA CYS A 215 -10.00 -8.77 -8.97
C CYS A 215 -9.85 -8.35 -10.44
N GLU A 216 -10.96 -8.22 -11.16
CA GLU A 216 -10.99 -7.97 -12.60
C GLU A 216 -10.27 -6.67 -12.99
N TYR A 217 -10.45 -5.62 -12.20
CA TYR A 217 -9.87 -4.30 -12.46
C TYR A 217 -8.34 -4.30 -12.52
N THR A 218 -7.71 -5.15 -11.75
CA THR A 218 -6.25 -5.32 -11.70
C THR A 218 -5.76 -6.53 -12.49
N GLY A 219 -6.56 -7.04 -13.44
CA GLY A 219 -6.20 -8.21 -14.25
C GLY A 219 -6.04 -9.50 -13.44
N GLY A 220 -6.75 -9.61 -12.33
CA GLY A 220 -6.71 -10.74 -11.41
C GLY A 220 -5.65 -10.64 -10.31
N HIS A 221 -4.78 -9.63 -10.32
CA HIS A 221 -3.74 -9.47 -9.30
C HIS A 221 -4.26 -8.79 -8.06
N PHE A 222 -3.66 -9.11 -6.92
CA PHE A 222 -3.71 -8.25 -5.75
C PHE A 222 -2.72 -7.11 -5.89
N LEU A 223 -2.99 -5.98 -5.25
CA LEU A 223 -2.03 -4.88 -5.16
C LEU A 223 -1.11 -5.10 -3.95
N LEU A 224 0.19 -4.84 -4.12
CA LEU A 224 1.12 -4.87 -3.00
C LEU A 224 0.87 -3.67 -2.08
N HIS A 225 0.96 -3.91 -0.77
CA HIS A 225 0.78 -2.88 0.24
C HIS A 225 1.82 -3.01 1.34
N ALA A 226 2.59 -1.94 1.55
CA ALA A 226 3.53 -1.86 2.67
C ALA A 226 2.92 -1.08 3.83
N GLN A 227 2.85 -1.71 4.99
CA GLN A 227 2.42 -1.04 6.21
C GLN A 227 3.62 -0.34 6.86
N VAL A 228 3.44 0.92 7.20
CA VAL A 228 4.44 1.75 7.89
C VAL A 228 3.89 2.25 9.23
N GLY A 229 4.77 2.64 10.15
CA GLY A 229 4.39 3.27 11.41
C GLY A 229 3.79 2.33 12.46
N ILE A 230 3.96 1.02 12.31
CA ILE A 230 3.58 0.04 13.34
C ILE A 230 4.84 -0.28 14.17
N ALA A 231 4.79 0.03 15.46
CA ALA A 231 5.75 -0.51 16.41
C ALA A 231 5.30 -1.93 16.80
N GLU A 232 6.23 -2.88 16.78
CA GLU A 232 6.04 -4.23 17.31
C GLU A 232 6.35 -4.26 18.80
#